data_cfd559aa3b78ce8e181028452d831058
#
_entry.id   cfd559aa3b78ce8e181028452d831058
#
_cell.length_a   1.000
_cell.length_b   1.000
_cell.length_c   1.000
_cell.angle_alpha   90.00
_cell.angle_beta   90.00
_cell.angle_gamma   90.00
#
_symmetry.space_group_name_H-M   'P 1'
#
loop_
_entity.id
_entity.type
_entity.pdbx_description
1 polymer ?
#
loop_
_entity_poly.entity_id
_entity_poly.type
_entity_poly.pdbx_seq_one_letter_code
_entity_poly.pdbx_strand_id
1 'polypeptide(L)'
;MIFHALALLADAAAAPPRTFVMPPRAAAVRGDIHQAMLGPIFAEPFYCVEHVFGQLDYAGDALGTDCMVGGGIEGAKGFLRPYRTNGKTNADWYGWHAQVLSPIDGTVIGVLAKPDDNVPGTMGKPPAAMLQLRTDDGVIVVLGHVTAIRVARGARVRRGEVIALDGNNGMARAPHVHVGAYVEATAEPLQIRWDQRAMAEAQKDN
;
A
#
# COMPACT_ATOMS: atom_id res chain seq x y z
N MET A 1 12.94 49.59 44.61
CA MET A 1 12.81 48.14 44.28
C MET A 1 11.79 48.04 43.17
N ILE A 2 12.23 47.78 41.96
CA ILE A 2 11.36 47.62 40.79
C ILE A 2 11.31 46.12 40.47
N PHE A 3 10.14 45.47 40.67
CA PHE A 3 9.92 44.09 40.33
C PHE A 3 9.59 43.99 38.83
N HIS A 4 10.47 43.37 38.07
CA HIS A 4 10.18 42.96 36.69
C HIS A 4 9.43 41.64 36.72
N ALA A 5 8.17 41.64 36.31
CA ALA A 5 7.39 40.43 36.08
C ALA A 5 7.79 39.82 34.71
N LEU A 6 8.44 38.71 34.73
CA LEU A 6 8.73 37.91 33.53
C LEU A 6 7.44 37.16 33.13
N ALA A 7 6.81 37.58 32.04
CA ALA A 7 5.69 36.85 31.45
C ALA A 7 6.23 35.64 30.68
N LEU A 8 5.98 34.43 31.18
CA LEU A 8 6.19 33.18 30.45
C LEU A 8 5.11 33.09 29.36
N LEU A 9 5.50 33.29 28.10
CA LEU A 9 4.70 32.90 26.95
C LEU A 9 4.71 31.35 26.87
N ALA A 10 3.58 30.75 27.22
CA ALA A 10 3.38 29.35 26.96
C ALA A 10 3.26 29.14 25.44
N ASP A 11 4.26 28.50 24.88
CA ASP A 11 4.23 28.07 23.50
C ASP A 11 3.10 27.01 23.34
N ALA A 12 2.03 27.39 22.66
CA ALA A 12 0.94 26.47 22.35
C ALA A 12 1.48 25.44 21.35
N ALA A 13 1.87 24.29 21.87
CA ALA A 13 2.29 23.16 21.04
C ALA A 13 1.18 22.88 20.01
N ALA A 14 1.45 23.15 18.74
CA ALA A 14 0.56 22.81 17.65
C ALA A 14 0.22 21.31 17.71
N ALA A 15 -1.07 20.98 17.62
CA ALA A 15 -1.50 19.58 17.57
C ALA A 15 -0.69 18.84 16.49
N PRO A 16 -0.21 17.62 16.76
CA PRO A 16 0.58 16.89 15.77
C PRO A 16 -0.24 16.78 14.47
N PRO A 17 0.36 17.05 13.31
CA PRO A 17 -0.34 17.00 12.04
C PRO A 17 -0.96 15.61 11.86
N ARG A 18 -2.21 15.54 11.38
CA ARG A 18 -2.89 14.28 11.11
C ARG A 18 -1.97 13.40 10.25
N THR A 19 -1.64 12.23 10.74
CA THR A 19 -0.66 11.32 10.12
C THR A 19 -1.22 10.64 8.88
N PHE A 20 -2.57 10.64 8.72
CA PHE A 20 -3.26 9.99 7.61
C PHE A 20 -4.57 10.73 7.26
N VAL A 21 -4.85 10.85 5.97
CA VAL A 21 -6.13 11.34 5.43
C VAL A 21 -6.68 10.26 4.52
N MET A 22 -7.91 9.82 4.76
CA MET A 22 -8.56 8.82 3.91
C MET A 22 -8.65 9.32 2.47
N PRO A 23 -8.44 8.42 1.47
CA PRO A 23 -8.66 8.77 0.07
C PRO A 23 -10.08 9.34 -0.14
N PRO A 24 -10.26 10.33 -1.02
CA PRO A 24 -11.57 10.88 -1.33
C PRO A 24 -12.43 9.86 -2.09
N ARG A 25 -13.73 10.14 -2.27
CA ARG A 25 -14.53 9.40 -3.23
C ARG A 25 -13.95 9.59 -4.63
N ALA A 26 -13.93 8.50 -5.40
CA ALA A 26 -13.45 8.53 -6.78
C ALA A 26 -14.31 9.47 -7.63
N ALA A 27 -13.65 10.27 -8.44
CA ALA A 27 -14.33 11.01 -9.50
C ALA A 27 -14.94 10.02 -10.51
N ALA A 28 -16.05 10.40 -11.10
CA ALA A 28 -16.66 9.59 -12.15
C ALA A 28 -15.76 9.57 -13.38
N VAL A 29 -15.31 8.38 -13.77
CA VAL A 29 -14.55 8.21 -15.01
C VAL A 29 -15.49 8.35 -16.20
N ARG A 30 -15.18 9.31 -17.07
CA ARG A 30 -15.91 9.55 -18.33
C ARG A 30 -14.94 9.38 -19.49
N GLY A 31 -15.22 8.49 -20.42
CA GLY A 31 -14.34 8.16 -21.54
C GLY A 31 -13.36 7.04 -21.18
N ASP A 32 -12.12 7.17 -21.66
CA ASP A 32 -11.09 6.16 -21.47
C ASP A 32 -10.62 6.07 -20.03
N ILE A 33 -10.30 4.85 -19.57
CA ILE A 33 -9.68 4.62 -18.26
C ILE A 33 -8.18 4.93 -18.38
N HIS A 34 -7.72 5.91 -17.60
CA HIS A 34 -6.30 6.23 -17.54
C HIS A 34 -5.53 5.26 -16.65
N GLN A 35 -4.22 5.15 -16.85
CA GLN A 35 -3.37 4.16 -16.22
C GLN A 35 -2.22 4.80 -15.44
N ALA A 36 -1.86 4.18 -14.32
CA ALA A 36 -0.63 4.45 -13.59
C ALA A 36 0.37 3.32 -13.86
N MET A 37 1.55 3.65 -14.40
CA MET A 37 2.65 2.71 -14.56
C MET A 37 3.48 2.66 -13.29
N LEU A 38 3.43 1.54 -12.59
CA LEU A 38 4.09 1.32 -11.30
C LEU A 38 5.23 0.30 -11.41
N GLY A 39 6.28 0.47 -10.61
CA GLY A 39 7.27 -0.57 -10.35
C GLY A 39 6.66 -1.70 -9.54
N PRO A 40 7.35 -2.86 -9.44
CA PRO A 40 6.87 -3.98 -8.66
C PRO A 40 6.78 -3.62 -7.17
N ILE A 41 5.80 -4.21 -6.47
CA ILE A 41 5.64 -4.08 -5.02
C ILE A 41 6.27 -5.25 -4.25
N PHE A 42 6.67 -6.30 -4.96
CA PHE A 42 7.41 -7.45 -4.43
C PHE A 42 8.56 -7.79 -5.37
N ALA A 43 9.66 -8.29 -4.81
CA ALA A 43 10.73 -8.89 -5.60
C ALA A 43 10.42 -10.34 -5.99
N GLU A 44 9.61 -11.03 -5.18
CA GLU A 44 9.11 -12.38 -5.45
C GLU A 44 8.09 -12.38 -6.59
N PRO A 45 7.86 -13.52 -7.25
CA PRO A 45 6.74 -13.67 -8.18
C PRO A 45 5.41 -13.37 -7.49
N PHE A 46 4.57 -12.53 -8.10
CA PHE A 46 3.26 -12.18 -7.58
C PHE A 46 2.23 -12.07 -8.70
N TYR A 47 0.97 -12.14 -8.32
CA TYR A 47 -0.18 -11.93 -9.19
C TYR A 47 -1.21 -11.06 -8.49
N CYS A 48 -2.03 -10.35 -9.27
CA CYS A 48 -3.00 -9.41 -8.74
C CYS A 48 -4.41 -9.72 -9.28
N VAL A 49 -5.41 -9.38 -8.47
CA VAL A 49 -6.84 -9.43 -8.81
C VAL A 49 -7.35 -8.00 -8.86
N GLU A 50 -7.76 -7.55 -10.04
CA GLU A 50 -8.22 -6.19 -10.26
C GLU A 50 -9.64 -5.96 -9.70
N HIS A 51 -9.87 -4.77 -9.16
CA HIS A 51 -11.22 -4.31 -8.80
C HIS A 51 -11.97 -3.90 -10.05
N VAL A 52 -13.18 -4.42 -10.20
CA VAL A 52 -14.02 -4.13 -11.37
C VAL A 52 -14.53 -2.68 -11.29
N PHE A 53 -14.49 -1.98 -12.42
CA PHE A 53 -15.01 -0.62 -12.53
C PHE A 53 -16.40 -0.48 -11.90
N GLY A 54 -16.57 0.50 -11.00
CA GLY A 54 -17.81 0.76 -10.28
C GLY A 54 -18.10 -0.15 -9.09
N GLN A 55 -17.18 -1.06 -8.73
CA GLN A 55 -17.33 -1.94 -7.57
C GLN A 55 -17.06 -1.19 -6.26
N LEU A 56 -16.08 -0.29 -6.25
CA LEU A 56 -15.63 0.44 -5.07
C LEU A 56 -15.63 1.94 -5.31
N ASP A 57 -15.92 2.71 -4.23
CA ASP A 57 -16.25 4.13 -4.32
C ASP A 57 -15.07 5.08 -4.06
N TYR A 58 -14.01 4.63 -3.37
CA TYR A 58 -12.91 5.51 -3.01
C TYR A 58 -11.82 5.52 -4.08
N ALA A 59 -11.18 6.69 -4.27
CA ALA A 59 -10.19 6.88 -5.33
C ALA A 59 -9.00 5.91 -5.26
N GLY A 60 -8.60 5.53 -4.04
CA GLY A 60 -7.55 4.52 -3.84
C GLY A 60 -8.00 3.08 -4.04
N ASP A 61 -9.30 2.81 -4.23
CA ASP A 61 -9.87 1.46 -4.36
C ASP A 61 -10.48 1.22 -5.74
N ALA A 62 -11.04 2.26 -6.36
CA ALA A 62 -12.01 2.17 -7.47
C ALA A 62 -11.49 1.42 -8.72
N LEU A 63 -10.19 1.52 -9.03
CA LEU A 63 -9.50 0.77 -10.09
C LEU A 63 -8.22 0.13 -9.54
N GLY A 64 -8.23 -0.18 -8.24
CA GLY A 64 -7.14 -0.83 -7.54
C GLY A 64 -7.04 -2.32 -7.83
N THR A 65 -6.09 -2.95 -7.19
CA THR A 65 -5.82 -4.37 -7.34
C THR A 65 -5.26 -4.96 -6.06
N ASP A 66 -5.63 -6.20 -5.75
CA ASP A 66 -5.12 -6.97 -4.61
C ASP A 66 -4.04 -7.93 -5.08
N CYS A 67 -2.82 -7.75 -4.58
CA CYS A 67 -1.64 -8.47 -5.05
C CYS A 67 -1.12 -9.45 -4.01
N MET A 68 -0.92 -10.69 -4.42
CA MET A 68 -0.46 -11.81 -3.59
C MET A 68 0.85 -12.36 -4.12
N VAL A 69 1.80 -12.61 -3.23
CA VAL A 69 3.02 -13.37 -3.57
C VAL A 69 2.64 -14.82 -3.84
N GLY A 70 3.14 -15.34 -4.94
CA GLY A 70 2.99 -16.75 -5.30
C GLY A 70 4.30 -17.50 -5.17
N GLY A 71 4.21 -18.76 -4.80
CA GLY A 71 5.34 -19.68 -4.73
C GLY A 71 4.94 -21.10 -5.16
N GLY A 72 5.82 -22.08 -4.91
CA GLY A 72 5.55 -23.47 -5.24
C GLY A 72 5.78 -23.82 -6.70
N ILE A 73 6.49 -22.96 -7.43
CA ILE A 73 6.83 -23.16 -8.85
C ILE A 73 8.16 -23.89 -9.06
N GLU A 74 8.83 -24.26 -7.96
CA GLU A 74 10.11 -24.97 -7.99
C GLU A 74 9.93 -26.38 -8.57
N GLY A 75 10.74 -26.69 -9.55
CA GLY A 75 10.72 -27.98 -10.24
C GLY A 75 9.70 -28.08 -11.37
N ALA A 76 9.86 -29.11 -12.19
CA ALA A 76 9.13 -29.30 -13.45
C ALA A 76 7.60 -29.54 -13.30
N LYS A 77 7.10 -29.74 -12.09
CA LYS A 77 5.69 -30.04 -11.81
C LYS A 77 5.05 -29.04 -10.83
N GLY A 78 5.75 -27.94 -10.52
CA GLY A 78 5.25 -26.91 -9.61
C GLY A 78 4.16 -26.05 -10.25
N PHE A 79 3.18 -25.66 -9.46
CA PHE A 79 2.14 -24.69 -9.82
C PHE A 79 2.20 -23.49 -8.91
N LEU A 80 2.06 -22.29 -9.47
CA LEU A 80 1.93 -21.06 -8.69
C LEU A 80 0.72 -21.16 -7.75
N ARG A 81 0.96 -20.94 -6.47
CA ARG A 81 -0.07 -20.96 -5.42
C ARG A 81 0.23 -19.92 -4.34
N PRO A 82 -0.78 -19.39 -3.62
CA PRO A 82 -0.56 -18.35 -2.63
C PRO A 82 -0.02 -18.87 -1.28
N TYR A 83 -0.15 -20.16 -0.98
CA TYR A 83 0.25 -20.72 0.32
C TYR A 83 0.94 -22.08 0.17
N ARG A 84 1.74 -22.44 1.19
CA ARG A 84 2.59 -23.65 1.21
C ARG A 84 1.81 -24.91 1.57
N THR A 85 0.88 -24.81 2.54
CA THR A 85 0.15 -25.95 3.10
C THR A 85 -1.34 -25.83 2.83
N ASN A 86 -2.14 -25.44 3.82
CA ASN A 86 -3.61 -25.36 3.72
C ASN A 86 -4.16 -23.91 3.85
N GLY A 87 -3.27 -22.92 4.00
CA GLY A 87 -3.62 -21.50 4.07
C GLY A 87 -4.37 -21.05 5.33
N LYS A 88 -4.43 -21.88 6.39
CA LYS A 88 -5.21 -21.59 7.60
C LYS A 88 -4.53 -20.64 8.57
N THR A 89 -3.23 -20.50 8.48
CA THR A 89 -2.44 -19.55 9.26
C THR A 89 -1.76 -18.54 8.35
N ASN A 90 -1.48 -17.33 8.84
CA ASN A 90 -0.75 -16.34 8.06
C ASN A 90 0.61 -16.87 7.57
N ALA A 91 1.32 -17.62 8.42
CA ALA A 91 2.63 -18.21 8.11
C ALA A 91 2.59 -19.24 6.97
N ASP A 92 1.42 -19.79 6.62
CA ASP A 92 1.27 -20.67 5.46
C ASP A 92 1.43 -19.91 4.13
N TRP A 93 1.10 -18.61 4.10
CA TRP A 93 1.08 -17.79 2.89
C TRP A 93 2.49 -17.34 2.51
N TYR A 94 2.79 -17.38 1.21
CA TYR A 94 4.09 -16.93 0.69
C TYR A 94 4.29 -15.42 0.90
N GLY A 95 3.21 -14.63 0.81
CA GLY A 95 3.24 -13.19 1.02
C GLY A 95 3.41 -12.76 2.47
N TRP A 96 3.13 -13.62 3.45
CA TRP A 96 3.20 -13.24 4.84
C TRP A 96 4.58 -12.71 5.23
N HIS A 97 4.65 -11.42 5.56
CA HIS A 97 5.87 -10.67 5.85
C HIS A 97 6.88 -10.58 4.69
N ALA A 98 6.44 -10.83 3.43
CA ALA A 98 7.24 -10.49 2.26
C ALA A 98 7.54 -8.98 2.26
N GLN A 99 8.69 -8.58 1.72
CA GLN A 99 9.10 -7.19 1.67
C GLN A 99 8.24 -6.43 0.65
N VAL A 100 7.57 -5.37 1.11
CA VAL A 100 6.81 -4.46 0.24
C VAL A 100 7.71 -3.33 -0.23
N LEU A 101 7.86 -3.25 -1.55
CA LEU A 101 8.71 -2.26 -2.22
C LEU A 101 7.90 -1.02 -2.57
N SER A 102 8.54 0.14 -2.55
CA SER A 102 7.94 1.35 -3.12
C SER A 102 7.78 1.19 -4.63
N PRO A 103 6.56 1.31 -5.18
CA PRO A 103 6.35 1.20 -6.62
C PRO A 103 6.71 2.48 -7.40
N ILE A 104 7.06 3.55 -6.70
CA ILE A 104 7.35 4.87 -7.27
C ILE A 104 8.56 5.54 -6.58
N ASP A 105 9.16 6.51 -7.25
CA ASP A 105 9.90 7.57 -6.60
C ASP A 105 8.89 8.61 -6.10
N GLY A 106 8.97 9.00 -4.82
CA GLY A 106 7.95 9.91 -4.29
C GLY A 106 8.14 10.31 -2.84
N THR A 107 7.12 10.92 -2.28
CA THR A 107 7.06 11.34 -0.87
C THR A 107 5.97 10.58 -0.13
N VAL A 108 6.25 10.07 1.05
CA VAL A 108 5.25 9.49 1.96
C VAL A 108 4.36 10.61 2.49
N ILE A 109 3.08 10.62 2.14
CA ILE A 109 2.12 11.66 2.56
C ILE A 109 1.16 11.17 3.64
N GLY A 110 1.02 9.86 3.81
CA GLY A 110 0.14 9.26 4.81
C GLY A 110 0.68 7.94 5.34
N VAL A 111 0.57 7.74 6.64
CA VAL A 111 0.89 6.48 7.34
C VAL A 111 -0.22 6.20 8.33
N LEU A 112 -0.84 5.03 8.20
CA LEU A 112 -1.81 4.49 9.14
C LEU A 112 -1.36 3.07 9.54
N ALA A 113 -0.89 2.93 10.76
CA ALA A 113 -0.50 1.63 11.30
C ALA A 113 -1.69 0.93 11.98
N LYS A 114 -1.71 -0.39 11.90
CA LYS A 114 -2.65 -1.25 12.63
C LYS A 114 -1.88 -2.45 13.21
N PRO A 115 -1.95 -2.68 14.51
CA PRO A 115 -1.18 -3.75 15.16
C PRO A 115 -1.79 -5.15 15.01
N ASP A 116 -3.12 -5.23 14.73
CA ASP A 116 -3.83 -6.50 14.76
C ASP A 116 -3.85 -7.17 13.38
N ASP A 117 -3.50 -8.45 13.35
CA ASP A 117 -3.59 -9.29 12.15
C ASP A 117 -4.88 -10.11 12.18
N ASN A 118 -5.42 -10.36 10.99
CA ASN A 118 -6.57 -11.26 10.82
C ASN A 118 -6.11 -12.73 10.77
N VAL A 119 -7.06 -13.63 10.97
CA VAL A 119 -6.89 -15.05 10.70
C VAL A 119 -7.33 -15.33 9.24
N PRO A 120 -6.52 -16.01 8.42
CA PRO A 120 -6.91 -16.34 7.05
C PRO A 120 -8.26 -17.05 6.94
N GLY A 121 -9.05 -16.67 5.95
CA GLY A 121 -10.43 -17.13 5.77
C GLY A 121 -11.48 -16.31 6.51
N THR A 122 -11.09 -15.46 7.46
CA THR A 122 -12.01 -14.59 8.21
C THR A 122 -11.83 -13.13 7.78
N MET A 123 -12.93 -12.48 7.37
CA MET A 123 -12.89 -11.05 7.02
C MET A 123 -12.66 -10.21 8.27
N GLY A 124 -11.60 -9.41 8.26
CA GLY A 124 -11.33 -8.46 9.32
C GLY A 124 -12.18 -7.18 9.19
N LYS A 125 -11.91 -6.20 10.07
CA LYS A 125 -12.67 -4.94 10.16
C LYS A 125 -11.79 -3.74 9.76
N PRO A 126 -12.37 -2.72 9.08
CA PRO A 126 -11.64 -1.49 8.77
C PRO A 126 -11.27 -0.73 10.06
N PRO A 127 -10.30 0.21 9.98
CA PRO A 127 -9.47 0.47 8.82
C PRO A 127 -8.37 -0.58 8.63
N ALA A 128 -7.81 -0.69 7.43
CA ALA A 128 -6.55 -1.38 7.19
C ALA A 128 -5.36 -0.50 7.60
N ALA A 129 -4.20 -1.10 7.87
CA ALA A 129 -2.95 -0.36 7.84
C ALA A 129 -2.65 0.07 6.41
N MET A 130 -2.22 1.32 6.22
CA MET A 130 -2.06 1.91 4.88
C MET A 130 -0.85 2.83 4.81
N LEU A 131 -0.25 2.88 3.62
CA LEU A 131 0.69 3.90 3.18
C LEU A 131 0.10 4.68 2.01
N GLN A 132 0.34 5.99 1.98
CA GLN A 132 0.07 6.84 0.83
C GLN A 132 1.37 7.47 0.37
N LEU A 133 1.70 7.26 -0.87
CA LEU A 133 2.88 7.80 -1.54
C LEU A 133 2.41 8.77 -2.61
N ARG A 134 3.13 9.87 -2.80
CA ARG A 134 2.82 10.86 -3.84
C ARG A 134 4.02 11.04 -4.76
N THR A 135 3.81 10.92 -6.06
CA THR A 135 4.77 11.29 -7.08
C THR A 135 4.91 12.82 -7.19
N ASP A 136 5.97 13.30 -7.81
CA ASP A 136 6.19 14.75 -7.99
C ASP A 136 5.19 15.38 -8.98
N ASP A 137 4.55 14.58 -9.85
CA ASP A 137 3.51 14.99 -10.80
C ASP A 137 2.07 14.83 -10.25
N GLY A 138 1.91 14.50 -8.97
CA GLY A 138 0.62 14.54 -8.28
C GLY A 138 -0.23 13.26 -8.40
N VAL A 139 0.37 12.11 -8.68
CA VAL A 139 -0.29 10.82 -8.54
C VAL A 139 -0.13 10.32 -7.11
N ILE A 140 -1.24 9.94 -6.48
CA ILE A 140 -1.23 9.26 -5.17
C ILE A 140 -1.29 7.75 -5.41
N VAL A 141 -0.39 7.02 -4.76
CA VAL A 141 -0.42 5.55 -4.68
C VAL A 141 -0.75 5.13 -3.26
N VAL A 142 -1.74 4.27 -3.11
CA VAL A 142 -2.20 3.71 -1.82
C VAL A 142 -1.76 2.25 -1.74
N LEU A 143 -1.11 1.89 -0.63
CA LEU A 143 -0.77 0.50 -0.30
C LEU A 143 -1.53 0.14 0.97
N GLY A 144 -2.44 -0.83 0.89
CA GLY A 144 -3.27 -1.30 1.99
C GLY A 144 -2.83 -2.65 2.54
N HIS A 145 -3.32 -2.98 3.74
CA HIS A 145 -3.09 -4.23 4.47
C HIS A 145 -1.63 -4.51 4.88
N VAL A 146 -0.74 -3.52 4.71
CA VAL A 146 0.69 -3.62 5.05
C VAL A 146 0.91 -3.71 6.57
N THR A 147 2.06 -4.24 6.97
CA THR A 147 2.51 -4.27 8.38
C THR A 147 3.97 -3.81 8.49
N ALA A 148 4.48 -3.67 9.72
CA ALA A 148 5.86 -3.28 9.99
C ALA A 148 6.37 -2.14 9.09
N ILE A 149 5.57 -1.06 8.98
CA ILE A 149 5.87 0.11 8.16
C ILE A 149 7.22 0.72 8.59
N ARG A 150 8.12 0.94 7.64
CA ARG A 150 9.52 1.37 7.86
C ARG A 150 9.77 2.82 7.51
N VAL A 151 8.79 3.52 7.00
CA VAL A 151 8.89 4.91 6.55
C VAL A 151 7.94 5.83 7.31
N ALA A 152 8.28 7.09 7.42
CA ALA A 152 7.48 8.10 8.09
C ALA A 152 6.93 9.12 7.09
N ARG A 153 5.83 9.78 7.45
CA ARG A 153 5.29 10.90 6.67
C ARG A 153 6.34 11.99 6.44
N GLY A 154 6.45 12.45 5.22
CA GLY A 154 7.44 13.43 4.76
C GLY A 154 8.74 12.81 4.23
N ALA A 155 8.98 11.52 4.47
CA ALA A 155 10.15 10.84 3.91
C ALA A 155 10.07 10.74 2.37
N ARG A 156 11.21 10.89 1.69
CA ARG A 156 11.35 10.53 0.27
C ARG A 156 11.63 9.04 0.19
N VAL A 157 11.01 8.39 -0.76
CA VAL A 157 11.24 6.98 -1.08
C VAL A 157 11.64 6.84 -2.54
N ARG A 158 12.40 5.79 -2.82
CA ARG A 158 12.80 5.43 -4.18
C ARG A 158 12.07 4.16 -4.61
N ARG A 159 11.76 4.07 -5.88
CA ARG A 159 11.25 2.82 -6.47
C ARG A 159 12.18 1.65 -6.12
N GLY A 160 11.59 0.54 -5.65
CA GLY A 160 12.32 -0.64 -5.20
C GLY A 160 12.83 -0.58 -3.74
N GLU A 161 12.69 0.55 -3.05
CA GLU A 161 13.02 0.65 -1.62
C GLU A 161 12.03 -0.13 -0.76
N VAL A 162 12.52 -0.91 0.22
CA VAL A 162 11.66 -1.66 1.16
C VAL A 162 11.02 -0.69 2.14
N ILE A 163 9.70 -0.53 2.09
CA ILE A 163 8.94 0.46 2.87
C ILE A 163 8.01 -0.15 3.93
N ALA A 164 7.67 -1.43 3.80
CA ALA A 164 6.80 -2.17 4.73
C ALA A 164 6.99 -3.67 4.56
N LEU A 165 6.17 -4.46 5.26
CA LEU A 165 5.97 -5.88 5.00
C LEU A 165 4.52 -6.13 4.61
N ASP A 166 4.28 -7.20 3.84
CA ASP A 166 2.94 -7.71 3.53
C ASP A 166 2.26 -8.21 4.81
N GLY A 167 1.01 -7.85 4.99
CA GLY A 167 0.23 -8.17 6.18
C GLY A 167 -1.13 -8.77 5.86
N ASN A 168 -1.93 -8.96 6.90
CA ASN A 168 -3.32 -9.43 6.80
C ASN A 168 -4.14 -8.69 7.85
N ASN A 169 -4.55 -7.46 7.58
CA ASN A 169 -5.28 -6.64 8.54
C ASN A 169 -6.37 -5.81 7.85
N GLY A 170 -7.26 -5.20 8.62
CA GLY A 170 -8.38 -4.48 8.04
C GLY A 170 -9.38 -5.39 7.32
N MET A 171 -9.97 -4.97 6.22
CA MET A 171 -10.92 -5.76 5.43
C MET A 171 -10.20 -6.74 4.48
N ALA A 172 -9.34 -7.57 5.04
CA ALA A 172 -8.62 -8.64 4.35
C ALA A 172 -9.04 -10.01 4.87
N ARG A 173 -8.91 -11.05 4.05
CA ARG A 173 -9.13 -12.46 4.42
C ARG A 173 -7.85 -13.30 4.37
N ALA A 174 -6.79 -12.75 3.80
CA ALA A 174 -5.52 -13.42 3.62
C ALA A 174 -4.40 -12.38 3.45
N PRO A 175 -3.14 -12.76 3.64
CA PRO A 175 -2.01 -11.88 3.33
C PRO A 175 -2.02 -11.43 1.88
N HIS A 176 -2.06 -10.12 1.66
CA HIS A 176 -1.95 -9.47 0.35
C HIS A 176 -1.73 -7.97 0.52
N VAL A 177 -1.24 -7.33 -0.50
CA VAL A 177 -1.17 -5.86 -0.57
C VAL A 177 -2.22 -5.36 -1.55
N HIS A 178 -3.15 -4.55 -1.04
CA HIS A 178 -4.00 -3.71 -1.88
C HIS A 178 -3.19 -2.57 -2.46
N VAL A 179 -3.32 -2.34 -3.77
CA VAL A 179 -2.65 -1.24 -4.49
C VAL A 179 -3.69 -0.45 -5.26
N GLY A 180 -3.76 0.85 -4.98
CA GLY A 180 -4.59 1.76 -5.75
C GLY A 180 -3.83 3.01 -6.15
N ALA A 181 -4.30 3.70 -7.19
CA ALA A 181 -3.72 4.96 -7.61
C ALA A 181 -4.80 5.94 -8.07
N TYR A 182 -4.55 7.24 -7.87
CA TYR A 182 -5.44 8.28 -8.35
C TYR A 182 -4.70 9.61 -8.53
N VAL A 183 -5.27 10.51 -9.34
CA VAL A 183 -4.78 11.88 -9.51
C VAL A 183 -5.21 12.73 -8.30
N GLU A 184 -4.25 13.30 -7.56
CA GLU A 184 -4.52 14.08 -6.33
C GLU A 184 -5.52 15.22 -6.55
N ALA A 185 -5.35 15.98 -7.64
CA ALA A 185 -6.13 17.19 -7.91
C ALA A 185 -7.60 16.91 -8.25
N THR A 186 -7.91 15.75 -8.83
CA THR A 186 -9.22 15.42 -9.40
C THR A 186 -9.92 14.25 -8.72
N ALA A 187 -9.19 13.47 -7.90
CA ALA A 187 -9.64 12.18 -7.38
C ALA A 187 -10.00 11.15 -8.49
N GLU A 188 -9.48 11.34 -9.71
CA GLU A 188 -9.64 10.40 -10.79
C GLU A 188 -8.89 9.10 -10.50
N PRO A 189 -9.57 7.93 -10.41
CA PRO A 189 -8.91 6.67 -10.19
C PRO A 189 -8.15 6.22 -11.43
N LEU A 190 -7.01 5.59 -11.23
CA LEU A 190 -6.12 5.10 -12.30
C LEU A 190 -6.02 3.59 -12.22
N GLN A 191 -6.14 2.92 -13.37
CA GLN A 191 -5.87 1.49 -13.48
C GLN A 191 -4.39 1.20 -13.28
N ILE A 192 -4.04 0.21 -12.50
CA ILE A 192 -2.65 -0.16 -12.24
C ILE A 192 -2.09 -0.95 -13.42
N ARG A 193 -0.88 -0.55 -13.86
CA ARG A 193 -0.07 -1.30 -14.83
C ARG A 193 1.35 -1.46 -14.27
N TRP A 194 1.88 -2.66 -14.40
CA TRP A 194 3.20 -2.98 -13.87
C TRP A 194 4.30 -2.75 -14.91
N ASP A 195 5.38 -2.07 -14.51
CA ASP A 195 6.60 -1.99 -15.30
C ASP A 195 7.30 -3.35 -15.32
N GLN A 196 7.08 -4.10 -16.39
CA GLN A 196 7.60 -5.46 -16.53
C GLN A 196 9.15 -5.52 -16.64
N ARG A 197 9.80 -4.42 -17.05
CA ARG A 197 11.27 -4.36 -17.05
C ARG A 197 11.80 -4.23 -15.63
N ALA A 198 11.22 -3.34 -14.84
CA ALA A 198 11.55 -3.21 -13.43
C ALA A 198 11.24 -4.49 -12.64
N MET A 199 10.16 -5.22 -12.99
CA MET A 199 9.87 -6.54 -12.41
C MET A 199 10.97 -7.55 -12.72
N ALA A 200 11.43 -7.60 -13.96
CA ALA A 200 12.50 -8.52 -14.36
C ALA A 200 13.84 -8.20 -13.67
N GLU A 201 14.10 -6.93 -13.37
CA GLU A 201 15.28 -6.50 -12.61
C GLU A 201 15.17 -6.89 -11.14
N ALA A 202 14.05 -6.62 -10.49
CA ALA A 202 13.83 -6.97 -9.08
C ALA A 202 13.90 -8.48 -8.81
N GLN A 203 13.54 -9.31 -9.79
CA GLN A 203 13.58 -10.77 -9.66
C GLN A 203 14.96 -11.39 -9.93
N LYS A 204 15.93 -10.64 -10.47
CA LYS A 204 17.30 -11.16 -10.68
C LYS A 204 18.12 -11.22 -9.41
N ASP A 205 17.78 -10.40 -8.43
CA ASP A 205 18.52 -10.23 -7.18
C ASP A 205 17.96 -11.15 -6.05
N ASN A 206 16.97 -11.99 -6.38
CA ASN A 206 16.36 -13.02 -5.54
C ASN A 206 16.69 -14.43 -6.05
#